data_5d9db4ac44ac336abd27884a5f2b9606
#
_entry.id   5d9db4ac44ac336abd27884a5f2b9606
#
_cell.length_a   1.000
_cell.length_b   1.000
_cell.length_c   1.000
_cell.angle_alpha   90.00
_cell.angle_beta   90.00
_cell.angle_gamma   90.00
#
_symmetry.space_group_name_H-M   'P 1'
#
loop_
_entity.id
_entity.type
_entity.pdbx_description
1 polymer ?
#
loop_
_entity_poly.entity_id
_entity_poly.type
_entity_poly.pdbx_seq_one_letter_code
_entity_poly.pdbx_strand_id
1 'polypeptide(L)'
;MQINGEIQNIKQYIVKRLEALYELTVPIGQLSTHELNAEMLEVTELLGREVAVYLNRRGKVLQVSVGDTDTVDLPEFKSRRAEGKLTGIRCIHTHPSGDTRLSEPDFSSLRRLRFDCMAAIGFRADKAGEIVGSLGFFTGDCAEDGTEQLSSVGPLPERALHTINLTYLITTINKKLSARSTKSTEDEEERALLA
;
A
#
# COMPACT_ATOMS: atom_id res chain seq x y z
N MET A 1 20.72 -5.92 1.65
CA MET A 1 19.60 -5.05 1.28
C MET A 1 19.53 -3.97 2.34
N GLN A 2 19.10 -2.75 2.01
CA GLN A 2 19.15 -1.62 2.95
C GLN A 2 17.74 -1.36 3.48
N ILE A 3 17.58 -1.35 4.81
CA ILE A 3 16.37 -0.91 5.49
C ILE A 3 16.36 0.62 5.44
N ASN A 4 15.23 1.22 5.09
CA ASN A 4 15.03 2.66 5.07
C ASN A 4 14.52 3.15 6.44
N GLY A 5 14.80 4.41 6.76
CA GLY A 5 14.39 5.04 8.02
C GLY A 5 15.44 4.94 9.11
N GLU A 6 15.04 5.29 10.33
CA GLU A 6 15.97 5.37 11.45
C GLU A 6 16.17 4.01 12.12
N ILE A 7 17.28 3.34 11.77
CA ILE A 7 17.67 2.04 12.34
C ILE A 7 18.72 2.15 13.45
N GLN A 8 19.13 3.37 13.80
CA GLN A 8 20.08 3.58 14.90
C GLN A 8 19.44 3.11 16.21
N ASN A 9 20.24 2.45 17.04
CA ASN A 9 19.83 1.88 18.33
C ASN A 9 18.84 0.70 18.26
N ILE A 10 18.53 0.15 17.06
CA ILE A 10 17.77 -1.08 16.94
C ILE A 10 18.69 -2.27 17.24
N LYS A 11 18.22 -3.19 18.09
CA LYS A 11 18.96 -4.42 18.41
C LYS A 11 19.21 -5.25 17.15
N GLN A 12 20.42 -5.78 16.99
CA GLN A 12 20.86 -6.50 15.79
C GLN A 12 19.92 -7.66 15.38
N TYR A 13 19.32 -8.36 16.34
CA TYR A 13 18.40 -9.44 16.02
C TYR A 13 17.11 -8.95 15.35
N ILE A 14 16.64 -7.72 15.70
CA ILE A 14 15.48 -7.11 15.05
C ILE A 14 15.85 -6.65 13.64
N VAL A 15 17.05 -6.07 13.46
CA VAL A 15 17.56 -5.71 12.12
C VAL A 15 17.57 -6.94 11.21
N LYS A 16 18.05 -8.09 11.71
CA LYS A 16 18.03 -9.34 10.94
C LYS A 16 16.61 -9.79 10.57
N ARG A 17 15.64 -9.61 11.45
CA ARG A 17 14.23 -9.91 11.13
C ARG A 17 13.68 -8.99 10.04
N LEU A 18 13.97 -7.69 10.10
CA LEU A 18 13.62 -6.73 9.04
C LEU A 18 14.29 -7.09 7.70
N GLU A 19 15.54 -7.52 7.73
CA GLU A 19 16.24 -7.98 6.52
C GLU A 19 15.61 -9.26 5.96
N ALA A 20 15.14 -10.17 6.80
CA ALA A 20 14.49 -11.40 6.38
C ALA A 20 13.17 -11.16 5.63
N LEU A 21 12.50 -10.03 5.85
CA LEU A 21 11.30 -9.66 5.09
C LEU A 21 11.57 -9.58 3.56
N TYR A 22 12.79 -9.28 3.14
CA TYR A 22 13.15 -9.24 1.72
C TYR A 22 13.15 -10.61 1.03
N GLU A 23 13.26 -11.69 1.81
CA GLU A 23 13.25 -13.06 1.28
C GLU A 23 11.82 -13.61 1.12
N LEU A 24 10.84 -12.94 1.74
CA LEU A 24 9.45 -13.33 1.62
C LEU A 24 8.88 -12.94 0.25
N THR A 25 8.01 -13.79 -0.26
CA THR A 25 7.34 -13.56 -1.54
C THR A 25 5.84 -13.77 -1.37
N VAL A 26 5.07 -12.80 -1.80
CA VAL A 26 3.61 -12.88 -1.83
C VAL A 26 3.15 -13.43 -3.17
N PRO A 27 2.25 -14.43 -3.24
CA PRO A 27 1.72 -14.94 -4.49
C PRO A 27 1.13 -13.82 -5.37
N ILE A 28 1.28 -13.98 -6.70
CA ILE A 28 0.77 -12.99 -7.66
C ILE A 28 -0.75 -12.82 -7.49
N GLY A 29 -1.18 -11.58 -7.42
CA GLY A 29 -2.60 -11.23 -7.26
C GLY A 29 -3.10 -11.18 -5.82
N GLN A 30 -2.34 -11.69 -4.84
CA GLN A 30 -2.68 -11.55 -3.43
C GLN A 30 -2.13 -10.25 -2.85
N LEU A 31 -2.81 -9.71 -1.83
CA LEU A 31 -2.36 -8.51 -1.13
C LEU A 31 -1.12 -8.80 -0.27
N SER A 32 -1.21 -9.81 0.58
CA SER A 32 -0.18 -10.22 1.56
C SER A 32 -0.25 -11.72 1.82
N THR A 33 0.63 -12.20 2.68
CA THR A 33 0.57 -13.56 3.26
C THR A 33 0.55 -13.46 4.78
N HIS A 34 0.07 -14.52 5.44
CA HIS A 34 0.10 -14.60 6.90
C HIS A 34 1.52 -14.43 7.45
N GLU A 35 2.49 -15.12 6.84
CA GLU A 35 3.89 -15.05 7.25
C GLU A 35 4.44 -13.62 7.21
N LEU A 36 4.18 -12.88 6.12
CA LEU A 36 4.59 -11.48 6.01
C LEU A 36 3.91 -10.61 7.06
N ASN A 37 2.59 -10.75 7.22
CA ASN A 37 1.80 -9.95 8.16
C ASN A 37 2.24 -10.21 9.61
N ALA A 38 2.39 -11.46 10.00
CA ALA A 38 2.79 -11.84 11.35
C ALA A 38 4.19 -11.30 11.68
N GLU A 39 5.16 -11.49 10.77
CA GLU A 39 6.53 -11.01 10.99
C GLU A 39 6.59 -9.48 11.10
N MET A 40 5.86 -8.75 10.27
CA MET A 40 5.78 -7.28 10.34
C MET A 40 5.20 -6.83 11.68
N LEU A 41 4.11 -7.45 12.15
CA LEU A 41 3.45 -7.09 13.39
C LEU A 41 4.30 -7.41 14.62
N GLU A 42 4.93 -8.58 14.66
CA GLU A 42 5.84 -8.93 15.75
C GLU A 42 7.04 -7.98 15.84
N VAL A 43 7.60 -7.58 14.69
CA VAL A 43 8.68 -6.59 14.66
C VAL A 43 8.17 -5.22 15.11
N THR A 44 6.96 -4.84 14.74
CA THR A 44 6.31 -3.59 15.18
C THR A 44 6.13 -3.58 16.71
N GLU A 45 5.67 -4.68 17.31
CA GLU A 45 5.55 -4.80 18.76
C GLU A 45 6.90 -4.66 19.48
N LEU A 46 7.95 -5.27 18.93
CA LEU A 46 9.31 -5.19 19.48
C LEU A 46 9.91 -3.79 19.41
N LEU A 47 9.56 -3.04 18.38
CA LEU A 47 10.07 -1.69 18.12
C LEU A 47 9.22 -0.59 18.75
N GLY A 48 7.91 -0.82 18.90
CA GLY A 48 6.93 0.24 19.20
C GLY A 48 6.83 1.28 18.06
N ARG A 49 7.18 0.90 16.83
CA ARG A 49 7.28 1.79 15.66
C ARG A 49 6.65 1.13 14.44
N GLU A 50 6.20 1.94 13.49
CA GLU A 50 5.66 1.46 12.24
C GLU A 50 6.69 0.73 11.39
N VAL A 51 6.27 -0.35 10.75
CA VAL A 51 7.04 -1.06 9.74
C VAL A 51 6.25 -1.04 8.44
N ALA A 52 6.88 -0.65 7.35
CA ALA A 52 6.28 -0.68 6.02
C ALA A 52 7.08 -1.55 5.06
N VAL A 53 6.36 -2.31 4.26
CA VAL A 53 6.90 -3.16 3.20
C VAL A 53 6.30 -2.76 1.86
N TYR A 54 7.16 -2.56 0.88
CA TYR A 54 6.78 -2.18 -0.48
C TYR A 54 7.00 -3.36 -1.40
N LEU A 55 5.92 -3.82 -2.04
CA LEU A 55 5.96 -4.99 -2.92
C LEU A 55 5.60 -4.61 -4.36
N ASN A 56 6.29 -5.24 -5.32
CA ASN A 56 5.86 -5.13 -6.71
C ASN A 56 4.67 -6.05 -7.01
N ARG A 57 4.10 -5.95 -8.22
CA ARG A 57 2.98 -6.80 -8.66
C ARG A 57 3.31 -8.29 -8.73
N ARG A 58 4.60 -8.65 -8.79
CA ARG A 58 5.06 -10.06 -8.73
C ARG A 58 5.17 -10.59 -7.30
N GLY A 59 4.86 -9.76 -6.30
CA GLY A 59 4.91 -10.13 -4.88
C GLY A 59 6.30 -10.09 -4.26
N LYS A 60 7.31 -9.57 -4.97
CA LYS A 60 8.65 -9.42 -4.41
C LYS A 60 8.71 -8.15 -3.56
N VAL A 61 9.28 -8.27 -2.36
CA VAL A 61 9.62 -7.14 -1.50
C VAL A 61 10.74 -6.33 -2.15
N LEU A 62 10.49 -5.05 -2.37
CA LEU A 62 11.43 -4.10 -2.96
C LEU A 62 12.14 -3.27 -1.91
N GLN A 63 11.41 -2.90 -0.85
CA GLN A 63 11.89 -2.05 0.23
C GLN A 63 11.19 -2.39 1.52
N VAL A 64 11.95 -2.30 2.61
CA VAL A 64 11.47 -2.32 4.00
C VAL A 64 11.83 -0.98 4.62
N SER A 65 10.86 -0.35 5.31
CA SER A 65 11.07 0.92 6.02
C SER A 65 10.61 0.80 7.47
N VAL A 66 11.32 1.49 8.35
CA VAL A 66 10.94 1.67 9.75
C VAL A 66 10.68 3.14 9.97
N GLY A 67 9.47 3.47 10.39
CA GLY A 67 9.04 4.83 10.70
C GLY A 67 9.15 5.16 12.18
N ASP A 68 8.52 6.25 12.56
CA ASP A 68 8.24 6.60 13.95
C ASP A 68 6.94 5.91 14.44
N THR A 69 6.31 6.42 15.48
CA THR A 69 5.04 5.92 16.01
C THR A 69 3.86 6.16 15.06
N ASP A 70 3.93 7.17 14.21
CA ASP A 70 2.81 7.67 13.42
C ASP A 70 3.13 7.89 11.94
N THR A 71 4.39 7.73 11.51
CA THR A 71 4.79 7.98 10.12
C THR A 71 5.93 7.06 9.67
N VAL A 72 5.86 6.62 8.43
CA VAL A 72 6.95 5.90 7.77
C VAL A 72 7.56 6.77 6.69
N ASP A 73 8.88 6.96 6.75
CA ASP A 73 9.61 7.62 5.70
C ASP A 73 9.44 6.87 4.37
N LEU A 74 8.97 7.60 3.37
CA LEU A 74 8.79 7.03 2.05
C LEU A 74 10.15 6.79 1.41
N PRO A 75 10.42 5.58 0.93
CA PRO A 75 11.69 5.27 0.30
C PRO A 75 11.88 6.06 -0.99
N GLU A 76 13.09 6.52 -1.22
CA GLU A 76 13.50 7.04 -2.52
C GLU A 76 13.63 5.89 -3.52
N PHE A 77 12.54 5.50 -4.15
CA PHE A 77 12.63 4.60 -5.27
C PHE A 77 13.25 5.34 -6.46
N LYS A 78 14.42 4.89 -6.91
CA LYS A 78 14.96 5.30 -8.21
C LYS A 78 14.01 4.77 -9.29
N SER A 79 12.92 5.49 -9.52
CA SER A 79 11.88 5.12 -10.46
C SER A 79 12.41 5.24 -11.88
N ARG A 80 12.34 4.17 -12.67
CA ARG A 80 12.55 4.19 -14.12
C ARG A 80 11.35 4.78 -14.89
N ARG A 81 10.29 5.19 -14.18
CA ARG A 81 9.06 5.78 -14.73
C ARG A 81 8.89 7.17 -14.14
N ALA A 82 8.08 8.01 -14.79
CA ALA A 82 7.90 9.44 -14.47
C ALA A 82 8.14 9.77 -12.99
N GLU A 83 8.98 10.78 -12.72
CA GLU A 83 9.42 11.17 -11.38
C GLU A 83 8.26 11.19 -10.37
N GLY A 84 8.46 10.55 -9.23
CA GLY A 84 7.54 10.57 -8.10
C GLY A 84 6.33 9.63 -8.16
N LYS A 85 6.19 8.78 -9.20
CA LYS A 85 5.08 7.83 -9.29
C LYS A 85 5.54 6.38 -9.12
N LEU A 86 4.93 5.67 -8.17
CA LEU A 86 5.25 4.29 -7.81
C LEU A 86 4.17 3.30 -8.29
N THR A 87 3.59 3.57 -9.47
CA THR A 87 2.65 2.65 -10.11
C THR A 87 3.26 1.26 -10.29
N GLY A 88 2.56 0.25 -9.87
CA GLY A 88 3.05 -1.14 -9.88
C GLY A 88 3.64 -1.58 -8.54
N ILE A 89 3.52 -0.74 -7.52
CA ILE A 89 3.94 -1.02 -6.15
C ILE A 89 2.73 -0.91 -5.24
N ARG A 90 2.60 -1.82 -4.29
CA ARG A 90 1.69 -1.71 -3.15
C ARG A 90 2.49 -1.52 -1.87
N CYS A 91 1.92 -0.77 -0.94
CA CYS A 91 2.45 -0.58 0.40
C CYS A 91 1.61 -1.36 1.41
N ILE A 92 2.26 -2.07 2.32
CA ILE A 92 1.64 -2.64 3.51
C ILE A 92 2.40 -2.07 4.69
N HIS A 93 1.71 -1.50 5.65
CA HIS A 93 2.32 -0.96 6.85
C HIS A 93 1.54 -1.36 8.11
N THR A 94 2.18 -1.22 9.24
CA THR A 94 1.63 -1.58 10.55
C THR A 94 1.44 -0.32 11.38
N HIS A 95 0.42 -0.32 12.26
CA HIS A 95 0.25 0.71 13.27
C HIS A 95 0.52 0.12 14.66
N PRO A 96 1.47 0.67 15.44
CA PRO A 96 1.74 0.22 16.81
C PRO A 96 0.51 0.31 17.75
N SER A 97 -0.39 1.25 17.46
CA SER A 97 -1.66 1.41 18.19
C SER A 97 -2.65 0.26 17.95
N GLY A 98 -2.43 -0.57 16.91
CA GLY A 98 -3.38 -1.60 16.46
C GLY A 98 -4.59 -1.04 15.69
N ASP A 99 -4.74 0.28 15.56
CA ASP A 99 -5.78 0.88 14.70
C ASP A 99 -5.39 0.70 13.24
N THR A 100 -6.18 -0.03 12.49
CA THR A 100 -5.90 -0.34 11.08
C THR A 100 -6.61 0.59 10.10
N ARG A 101 -7.30 1.63 10.58
CA ARG A 101 -7.88 2.65 9.71
C ARG A 101 -6.75 3.43 9.02
N LEU A 102 -6.87 3.61 7.71
CA LEU A 102 -5.95 4.47 6.99
C LEU A 102 -6.14 5.92 7.40
N SER A 103 -5.06 6.57 7.73
CA SER A 103 -5.00 7.98 8.10
C SER A 103 -5.07 8.89 6.87
N GLU A 104 -5.33 10.18 7.06
CA GLU A 104 -5.26 11.16 5.97
C GLU A 104 -3.85 11.25 5.34
N PRO A 105 -2.74 11.19 6.10
CA PRO A 105 -1.40 11.03 5.54
C PRO A 105 -1.24 9.80 4.65
N ASP A 106 -1.87 8.65 4.98
CA ASP A 106 -1.85 7.45 4.14
C ASP A 106 -2.53 7.68 2.80
N PHE A 107 -3.72 8.26 2.81
CA PHE A 107 -4.43 8.63 1.58
C PHE A 107 -3.67 9.67 0.76
N SER A 108 -3.07 10.65 1.40
CA SER A 108 -2.20 11.64 0.74
C SER A 108 -1.01 10.96 0.07
N SER A 109 -0.36 10.02 0.75
CA SER A 109 0.76 9.24 0.21
C SER A 109 0.33 8.33 -0.92
N LEU A 110 -0.80 7.62 -0.79
CA LEU A 110 -1.38 6.78 -1.83
C LEU A 110 -1.63 7.59 -3.12
N ARG A 111 -2.23 8.79 -2.99
CA ARG A 111 -2.50 9.69 -4.12
C ARG A 111 -1.23 10.25 -4.73
N ARG A 112 -0.36 10.86 -3.90
CA ARG A 112 0.85 11.54 -4.36
C ARG A 112 1.81 10.60 -5.05
N LEU A 113 2.04 9.41 -4.48
CA LEU A 113 2.99 8.43 -4.99
C LEU A 113 2.38 7.47 -6.02
N ARG A 114 1.06 7.45 -6.12
CA ARG A 114 0.36 6.62 -7.09
C ARG A 114 0.64 5.13 -6.89
N PHE A 115 0.62 4.67 -5.64
CA PHE A 115 0.65 3.23 -5.36
C PHE A 115 -0.57 2.53 -5.98
N ASP A 116 -0.43 1.25 -6.31
CA ASP A 116 -1.57 0.43 -6.73
C ASP A 116 -2.63 0.34 -5.62
N CYS A 117 -2.18 0.20 -4.39
CA CYS A 117 -2.99 0.25 -3.16
C CYS A 117 -2.08 0.40 -1.93
N MET A 118 -2.70 0.70 -0.79
CA MET A 118 -2.05 0.77 0.51
C MET A 118 -2.88 0.03 1.55
N ALA A 119 -2.25 -0.80 2.37
CA ALA A 119 -2.90 -1.52 3.45
C ALA A 119 -2.27 -1.18 4.79
N ALA A 120 -3.11 -0.95 5.80
CA ALA A 120 -2.70 -0.90 7.19
C ALA A 120 -3.13 -2.19 7.89
N ILE A 121 -2.22 -2.84 8.61
CA ILE A 121 -2.49 -4.08 9.36
C ILE A 121 -2.18 -3.91 10.85
N GLY A 122 -2.87 -4.66 11.68
CA GLY A 122 -2.70 -4.64 13.14
C GLY A 122 -3.25 -5.90 13.78
N PHE A 123 -2.96 -6.09 15.06
CA PHE A 123 -3.65 -7.08 15.86
C PHE A 123 -4.99 -6.54 16.31
N ARG A 124 -5.98 -7.41 16.28
CA ARG A 124 -7.31 -7.10 16.77
C ARG A 124 -7.31 -6.92 18.29
N ALA A 125 -7.83 -5.79 18.77
CA ALA A 125 -7.77 -5.43 20.18
C ALA A 125 -8.53 -6.38 21.12
N ASP A 126 -9.64 -6.98 20.64
CA ASP A 126 -10.52 -7.88 21.42
C ASP A 126 -10.19 -9.37 21.28
N LYS A 127 -9.24 -9.72 20.41
CA LYS A 127 -8.81 -11.10 20.15
C LYS A 127 -7.30 -11.19 19.93
N ALA A 128 -6.60 -11.63 20.96
CA ALA A 128 -5.15 -11.79 20.89
C ALA A 128 -4.73 -12.67 19.71
N GLY A 129 -3.79 -12.17 18.93
CA GLY A 129 -3.19 -12.87 17.79
C GLY A 129 -4.05 -12.88 16.51
N GLU A 130 -5.29 -12.34 16.51
CA GLU A 130 -6.05 -12.19 15.28
C GLU A 130 -5.58 -10.96 14.49
N ILE A 131 -5.12 -11.17 13.27
CA ILE A 131 -4.69 -10.10 12.37
C ILE A 131 -5.90 -9.53 11.63
N VAL A 132 -5.97 -8.21 11.61
CA VAL A 132 -6.96 -7.44 10.85
C VAL A 132 -6.26 -6.38 10.02
N GLY A 133 -6.94 -5.85 9.01
CA GLY A 133 -6.38 -4.76 8.23
C GLY A 133 -7.41 -4.03 7.38
N SER A 134 -7.02 -2.87 6.90
CA SER A 134 -7.80 -2.07 5.96
C SER A 134 -7.01 -1.82 4.69
N LEU A 135 -7.71 -1.68 3.57
CA LEU A 135 -7.13 -1.46 2.26
C LEU A 135 -7.67 -0.18 1.65
N GLY A 136 -6.77 0.74 1.27
CA GLY A 136 -7.06 1.94 0.48
C GLY A 136 -6.65 1.75 -0.97
N PHE A 137 -7.48 2.25 -1.88
CA PHE A 137 -7.29 2.10 -3.32
C PHE A 137 -8.00 3.19 -4.11
N PHE A 138 -7.60 3.36 -5.38
CA PHE A 138 -8.32 4.21 -6.32
C PHE A 138 -9.59 3.51 -6.82
N THR A 139 -10.71 4.24 -6.91
CA THR A 139 -11.97 3.68 -7.43
C THR A 139 -12.00 3.62 -8.95
N GLY A 140 -11.13 4.36 -9.62
CA GLY A 140 -11.17 4.62 -11.06
C GLY A 140 -12.19 5.69 -11.44
N ASP A 141 -12.82 6.34 -10.46
CA ASP A 141 -13.71 7.48 -10.64
C ASP A 141 -12.95 8.77 -10.33
N CYS A 142 -13.43 9.92 -10.80
CA CYS A 142 -12.88 11.23 -10.49
C CYS A 142 -13.97 12.13 -9.92
N ALA A 143 -13.58 13.09 -9.11
CA ALA A 143 -14.42 14.19 -8.68
C ALA A 143 -14.65 15.17 -9.84
N GLU A 144 -15.52 16.17 -9.63
CA GLU A 144 -15.85 17.20 -10.63
C GLU A 144 -14.61 18.01 -11.06
N ASP A 145 -13.63 18.18 -10.16
CA ASP A 145 -12.36 18.85 -10.42
C ASP A 145 -11.31 17.98 -11.17
N GLY A 146 -11.69 16.76 -11.58
CA GLY A 146 -10.81 15.80 -12.23
C GLY A 146 -9.92 15.00 -11.29
N THR A 147 -9.99 15.22 -9.97
CA THR A 147 -9.20 14.47 -8.98
C THR A 147 -9.66 13.02 -8.89
N GLU A 148 -8.75 12.07 -9.01
CA GLU A 148 -9.05 10.64 -8.85
C GLU A 148 -9.54 10.34 -7.42
N GLN A 149 -10.65 9.64 -7.34
CA GLN A 149 -11.26 9.28 -6.07
C GLN A 149 -10.57 8.07 -5.44
N LEU A 150 -10.40 8.16 -4.12
CA LEU A 150 -9.92 7.08 -3.27
C LEU A 150 -11.07 6.51 -2.45
N SER A 151 -10.96 5.25 -2.12
CA SER A 151 -11.85 4.54 -1.20
C SER A 151 -11.04 3.64 -0.31
N SER A 152 -11.64 3.19 0.78
CA SER A 152 -11.08 2.16 1.65
C SER A 152 -12.12 1.14 2.06
N VAL A 153 -11.65 -0.05 2.40
CA VAL A 153 -12.44 -1.14 2.96
C VAL A 153 -11.71 -1.70 4.18
N GLY A 154 -12.45 -1.96 5.22
CA GLY A 154 -11.93 -2.52 6.49
C GLY A 154 -12.49 -1.81 7.72
N PRO A 155 -12.10 -2.27 8.92
CA PRO A 155 -11.17 -3.38 9.13
C PRO A 155 -11.76 -4.74 8.73
N LEU A 156 -10.96 -5.54 8.05
CA LEU A 156 -11.29 -6.90 7.59
C LEU A 156 -10.42 -7.92 8.33
N PRO A 157 -10.93 -9.11 8.66
CA PRO A 157 -10.08 -10.19 9.14
C PRO A 157 -9.06 -10.60 8.08
N GLU A 158 -7.90 -11.08 8.50
CA GLU A 158 -6.78 -11.43 7.60
C GLU A 158 -7.20 -12.35 6.46
N ARG A 159 -8.03 -13.36 6.74
CA ARG A 159 -8.56 -14.26 5.70
C ARG A 159 -9.29 -13.52 4.58
N ALA A 160 -9.99 -12.42 4.89
CA ALA A 160 -10.67 -11.62 3.89
C ALA A 160 -9.68 -10.76 3.09
N LEU A 161 -8.62 -10.24 3.73
CA LEU A 161 -7.53 -9.55 3.03
C LEU A 161 -6.85 -10.48 2.00
N HIS A 162 -6.64 -11.75 2.35
CA HIS A 162 -6.04 -12.74 1.44
C HIS A 162 -6.95 -13.10 0.25
N THR A 163 -8.26 -12.88 0.33
CA THR A 163 -9.19 -13.11 -0.80
C THR A 163 -9.25 -11.96 -1.79
N ILE A 164 -8.67 -10.80 -1.45
CA ILE A 164 -8.65 -9.64 -2.33
C ILE A 164 -7.79 -9.95 -3.56
N ASN A 165 -8.43 -9.96 -4.73
CA ASN A 165 -7.73 -10.15 -5.99
C ASN A 165 -7.21 -8.82 -6.53
N LEU A 166 -5.94 -8.51 -6.25
CA LEU A 166 -5.30 -7.26 -6.68
C LEU A 166 -5.24 -7.12 -8.20
N THR A 167 -5.07 -8.20 -8.94
CA THR A 167 -5.04 -8.17 -10.41
C THR A 167 -6.38 -7.69 -10.95
N TYR A 168 -7.49 -8.20 -10.39
CA TYR A 168 -8.83 -7.76 -10.75
C TYR A 168 -9.06 -6.29 -10.38
N LEU A 169 -8.70 -5.89 -9.17
CA LEU A 169 -8.83 -4.50 -8.70
C LEU A 169 -8.10 -3.54 -9.64
N ILE A 170 -6.82 -3.78 -9.88
CA ILE A 170 -5.97 -2.92 -10.73
C ILE A 170 -6.48 -2.89 -12.18
N THR A 171 -6.90 -4.03 -12.71
CA THR A 171 -7.44 -4.10 -14.08
C THR A 171 -8.74 -3.32 -14.21
N THR A 172 -9.62 -3.40 -13.21
CA THR A 172 -10.88 -2.67 -13.18
C THR A 172 -10.67 -1.15 -13.13
N ILE A 173 -9.75 -0.70 -12.28
CA ILE A 173 -9.36 0.72 -12.19
C ILE A 173 -8.82 1.22 -13.54
N ASN A 174 -7.88 0.50 -14.13
CA ASN A 174 -7.26 0.89 -15.40
C ASN A 174 -8.28 0.93 -16.55
N LYS A 175 -9.24 -0.01 -16.61
CA LYS A 175 -10.32 0.00 -17.61
C LYS A 175 -11.20 1.24 -17.47
N LYS A 176 -11.59 1.62 -16.25
CA LYS A 176 -12.38 2.82 -16.00
C LYS A 176 -11.63 4.09 -16.44
N LEU A 177 -10.34 4.20 -16.10
CA LEU A 177 -9.50 5.33 -16.48
C LEU A 177 -9.33 5.44 -18.01
N SER A 178 -9.11 4.32 -18.69
CA SER A 178 -9.00 4.29 -20.17
C SER A 178 -10.30 4.70 -20.86
N ALA A 179 -11.44 4.18 -20.40
CA ALA A 179 -12.75 4.52 -20.98
C ALA A 179 -13.09 6.02 -20.84
N ARG A 180 -12.60 6.66 -19.76
CA ARG A 180 -12.77 8.13 -19.57
C ARG A 180 -11.90 8.95 -20.51
N SER A 181 -10.64 8.52 -20.69
CA SER A 181 -9.74 9.22 -21.63
C SER A 181 -10.31 9.23 -23.04
N THR A 182 -10.90 8.13 -23.49
CA THR A 182 -11.54 8.04 -24.82
C THR A 182 -12.74 8.98 -24.91
N LYS A 183 -13.60 9.00 -23.89
CA LYS A 183 -14.78 9.88 -23.89
C LYS A 183 -14.41 11.37 -23.86
N SER A 184 -13.39 11.76 -23.09
CA SER A 184 -12.91 13.15 -23.06
C SER A 184 -12.38 13.59 -24.42
N THR A 185 -11.72 12.72 -25.16
CA THR A 185 -11.22 13.03 -26.52
C THR A 185 -12.38 13.18 -27.51
N GLU A 186 -13.40 12.32 -27.43
CA GLU A 186 -14.60 12.42 -28.28
C GLU A 186 -15.38 13.71 -28.01
N ASP A 187 -15.54 14.10 -26.74
CA ASP A 187 -16.23 15.34 -26.32
C ASP A 187 -15.46 16.59 -26.79
N GLU A 188 -14.11 16.56 -26.81
CA GLU A 188 -13.26 17.65 -27.32
C GLU A 188 -13.33 17.76 -28.86
N GLU A 189 -13.31 16.63 -29.56
CA GLU A 189 -13.46 16.59 -31.02
C GLU A 189 -14.86 17.08 -31.47
N GLU A 190 -15.92 16.67 -30.75
CA GLU A 190 -17.30 17.12 -31.04
C GLU A 190 -17.44 18.64 -30.82
N ARG A 191 -16.84 19.19 -29.74
CA ARG A 191 -16.82 20.63 -29.50
C ARG A 191 -16.03 21.40 -30.56
N ALA A 192 -14.93 20.84 -31.04
CA ALA A 192 -14.13 21.44 -32.10
C ALA A 192 -14.85 21.43 -33.46
N LEU A 193 -15.75 20.48 -33.70
CA LEU A 193 -16.57 20.40 -34.91
C LEU A 193 -17.77 21.36 -34.89
N LEU A 194 -18.20 21.80 -33.71
CA LEU A 194 -19.35 22.70 -33.52
C LEU A 194 -18.94 24.18 -33.40
N ALA A 195 -17.64 24.49 -33.37
CA ALA A 195 -17.07 25.84 -33.26
C ALA A 195 -16.57 26.34 -34.61
#